data_53ed29531cf771e6407745a28a65f83d
#
_entry.id   53ed29531cf771e6407745a28a65f83d
#
_cell.length_a   1.000
_cell.length_b   1.000
_cell.length_c   1.000
_cell.angle_alpha   90.00
_cell.angle_beta   90.00
_cell.angle_gamma   90.00
#
_symmetry.space_group_name_H-M   'P 1'
#
loop_
_entity.id
_entity.type
_entity.pdbx_description
1 polymer ?
#
loop_
_entity_poly.entity_id
_entity_poly.type
_entity_poly.pdbx_seq_one_letter_code
_entity_poly.pdbx_strand_id
1 'polypeptide(L)'
;MDSAAINSFIPKLDQVDSWYEIFTLLPILIALELLLSADNAVALASLTKSLDSSELRSRALNIGITISLLFRIILIILSNVLLKFILIRVFAGFYLIYLFFSNVFLNSDIENAENGTDNNKNNFRFLRVVALLSITDFAFSIDSITTAVAISDQYILIIFGAVIGVLALRFTSGIFLKLLDIFSRLETAGYVAILIVGIKLLLNTLIKESILPDYYFYFLILFAFIWGFSKKESKT
;
A
#
# COMPACT_ATOMS: atom_id res chain seq x y z
N MET A 1 8.93 12.57 -28.57
CA MET A 1 9.59 12.30 -27.28
C MET A 1 10.96 12.93 -27.36
N ASP A 2 11.20 13.98 -26.59
CA ASP A 2 12.44 14.77 -26.70
C ASP A 2 13.65 13.94 -26.26
N SER A 3 14.65 13.84 -27.13
CA SER A 3 15.94 13.20 -26.86
C SER A 3 16.63 13.79 -25.60
N ALA A 4 16.33 15.05 -25.26
CA ALA A 4 16.80 15.71 -24.05
C ALA A 4 16.24 15.07 -22.76
N ALA A 5 14.99 14.60 -22.79
CA ALA A 5 14.38 13.89 -21.65
C ALA A 5 15.05 12.51 -21.45
N ILE A 6 15.31 11.78 -22.53
CA ILE A 6 15.98 10.47 -22.45
C ILE A 6 17.42 10.64 -21.95
N ASN A 7 18.15 11.62 -22.45
CA ASN A 7 19.52 11.89 -22.01
C ASN A 7 19.64 12.40 -20.58
N SER A 8 18.56 12.92 -19.97
CA SER A 8 18.54 13.24 -18.53
C SER A 8 18.29 12.04 -17.63
N PHE A 9 17.74 10.94 -18.18
CA PHE A 9 17.51 9.70 -17.44
C PHE A 9 18.72 8.76 -17.42
N ILE A 10 19.49 8.73 -18.53
CA ILE A 10 20.65 7.82 -18.67
C ILE A 10 21.69 8.02 -17.57
N PRO A 11 22.15 9.24 -17.21
CA PRO A 11 23.13 9.43 -16.14
C PRO A 11 22.63 8.99 -14.77
N LYS A 12 21.32 9.12 -14.49
CA LYS A 12 20.72 8.69 -13.21
C LYS A 12 20.55 7.18 -13.10
N LEU A 13 20.53 6.47 -14.22
CA LEU A 13 20.50 5.01 -14.28
C LEU A 13 21.91 4.40 -14.17
N ASP A 14 22.93 5.12 -14.64
CA ASP A 14 24.33 4.63 -14.67
C ASP A 14 25.14 4.93 -13.41
N GLN A 15 24.66 5.82 -12.51
CA GLN A 15 25.38 6.26 -11.32
C GLN A 15 25.19 5.34 -10.11
N VAL A 16 25.51 4.07 -10.22
CA VAL A 16 25.89 3.27 -9.05
C VAL A 16 27.40 3.46 -8.85
N ASP A 17 27.80 4.67 -8.47
CA ASP A 17 29.21 5.08 -8.52
C ASP A 17 30.08 4.50 -7.41
N SER A 18 29.51 3.85 -6.39
CA SER A 18 30.33 3.15 -5.42
C SER A 18 29.60 1.97 -4.75
N TRP A 19 30.30 0.86 -4.60
CA TRP A 19 29.86 -0.28 -3.78
C TRP A 19 29.45 0.14 -2.35
N TYR A 20 30.06 1.23 -1.86
CA TYR A 20 29.73 1.82 -0.57
C TYR A 20 28.27 2.29 -0.50
N GLU A 21 27.76 2.95 -1.54
CA GLU A 21 26.35 3.41 -1.59
C GLU A 21 25.38 2.24 -1.64
N ILE A 22 25.71 1.17 -2.39
CA ILE A 22 24.88 -0.03 -2.43
C ILE A 22 24.80 -0.66 -1.03
N PHE A 23 25.95 -0.85 -0.37
CA PHE A 23 25.97 -1.51 0.94
C PHE A 23 25.37 -0.66 2.05
N THR A 24 25.36 0.66 1.95
CA THR A 24 24.78 1.55 2.96
C THR A 24 23.33 1.92 2.68
N LEU A 25 22.99 2.33 1.46
CA LEU A 25 21.66 2.85 1.13
C LEU A 25 20.66 1.73 0.84
N LEU A 26 21.04 0.66 0.17
CA LEU A 26 20.12 -0.42 -0.17
C LEU A 26 19.51 -1.10 1.07
N PRO A 27 20.26 -1.46 2.13
CA PRO A 27 19.68 -1.97 3.36
C PRO A 27 18.71 -0.98 4.03
N ILE A 28 19.02 0.31 3.99
CA ILE A 28 18.15 1.35 4.55
C ILE A 28 16.85 1.43 3.75
N LEU A 29 16.93 1.45 2.42
CA LEU A 29 15.75 1.47 1.55
C LEU A 29 14.89 0.21 1.72
N ILE A 30 15.51 -0.97 1.84
CA ILE A 30 14.79 -2.22 2.11
C ILE A 30 14.12 -2.16 3.49
N ALA A 31 14.84 -1.75 4.53
CA ALA A 31 14.28 -1.65 5.88
C ALA A 31 13.11 -0.66 5.95
N LEU A 32 13.24 0.48 5.28
CA LEU A 32 12.19 1.48 5.17
C LEU A 32 10.96 0.90 4.45
N GLU A 33 11.17 0.24 3.32
CA GLU A 33 10.07 -0.36 2.55
C GLU A 33 9.39 -1.48 3.33
N LEU A 34 10.14 -2.32 4.06
CA LEU A 34 9.58 -3.36 4.93
C LEU A 34 8.75 -2.76 6.06
N LEU A 35 9.21 -1.67 6.65
CA LEU A 35 8.51 -0.97 7.72
C LEU A 35 7.18 -0.37 7.22
N LEU A 36 7.23 0.30 6.06
CA LEU A 36 6.05 0.93 5.43
C LEU A 36 5.11 -0.08 4.77
N SER A 37 5.56 -1.32 4.52
CA SER A 37 4.74 -2.37 3.92
C SER A 37 4.03 -3.26 4.94
N ALA A 38 4.41 -3.20 6.21
CA ALA A 38 3.83 -4.08 7.24
C ALA A 38 2.35 -3.75 7.53
N ASP A 39 2.04 -2.47 7.66
CA ASP A 39 0.66 -1.95 7.82
C ASP A 39 -0.16 -2.10 6.54
N ASN A 40 0.45 -1.88 5.37
CA ASN A 40 -0.18 -2.07 4.08
C ASN A 40 -0.63 -3.54 3.89
N ALA A 41 0.16 -4.51 4.37
CA ALA A 41 -0.17 -5.94 4.25
C ALA A 41 -1.51 -6.29 4.91
N VAL A 42 -1.77 -5.77 6.12
CA VAL A 42 -3.05 -5.98 6.81
C VAL A 42 -4.19 -5.27 6.09
N ALA A 43 -3.96 -4.01 5.70
CA ALA A 43 -4.95 -3.22 4.97
C ALA A 43 -5.37 -3.90 3.66
N LEU A 44 -4.40 -4.34 2.86
CA LEU A 44 -4.66 -5.04 1.60
C LEU A 44 -5.34 -6.40 1.82
N ALA A 45 -4.92 -7.15 2.84
CA ALA A 45 -5.57 -8.41 3.17
C ALA A 45 -7.04 -8.20 3.59
N SER A 46 -7.34 -7.15 4.35
CA SER A 46 -8.71 -6.80 4.76
C SER A 46 -9.64 -6.54 3.58
N LEU A 47 -9.15 -5.85 2.53
CA LEU A 47 -9.92 -5.59 1.32
C LEU A 47 -10.35 -6.85 0.57
N THR A 48 -9.62 -7.97 0.73
CA THR A 48 -9.97 -9.23 0.07
C THR A 48 -11.03 -10.03 0.82
N LYS A 49 -11.36 -9.67 2.06
CA LYS A 49 -12.26 -10.44 2.92
C LYS A 49 -13.69 -10.55 2.35
N SER A 50 -14.08 -9.61 1.50
CA SER A 50 -15.33 -9.66 0.73
C SER A 50 -15.41 -10.84 -0.26
N LEU A 51 -14.30 -11.52 -0.57
CA LEU A 51 -14.27 -12.71 -1.42
C LEU A 51 -14.50 -13.98 -0.59
N ASP A 52 -15.34 -14.87 -1.10
CA ASP A 52 -15.86 -16.02 -0.36
C ASP A 52 -14.82 -17.12 -0.07
N SER A 53 -13.84 -17.32 -0.97
CA SER A 53 -12.85 -18.38 -0.81
C SER A 53 -11.43 -17.84 -0.55
N SER A 54 -10.67 -18.56 0.28
CA SER A 54 -9.26 -18.23 0.56
C SER A 54 -8.40 -18.29 -0.70
N GLU A 55 -8.75 -19.13 -1.67
CA GLU A 55 -8.07 -19.22 -2.95
C GLU A 55 -8.28 -17.95 -3.80
N LEU A 56 -9.52 -17.44 -3.89
CA LEU A 56 -9.84 -16.20 -4.59
C LEU A 56 -9.16 -15.00 -3.92
N ARG A 57 -9.12 -14.96 -2.58
CA ARG A 57 -8.41 -13.93 -1.82
C ARG A 57 -6.92 -13.93 -2.16
N SER A 58 -6.28 -15.10 -2.16
CA SER A 58 -4.86 -15.23 -2.49
C SER A 58 -4.57 -14.87 -3.95
N ARG A 59 -5.45 -15.25 -4.90
CA ARG A 59 -5.34 -14.87 -6.32
C ARG A 59 -5.50 -13.36 -6.50
N ALA A 60 -6.48 -12.74 -5.85
CA ALA A 60 -6.70 -11.30 -5.93
C ALA A 60 -5.50 -10.52 -5.39
N LEU A 61 -4.93 -10.95 -4.24
CA LEU A 61 -3.71 -10.37 -3.70
C LEU A 61 -2.53 -10.51 -4.66
N ASN A 62 -2.31 -11.69 -5.25
CA ASN A 62 -1.21 -11.90 -6.20
C ASN A 62 -1.31 -10.97 -7.39
N ILE A 63 -2.48 -10.89 -8.01
CA ILE A 63 -2.70 -10.04 -9.18
C ILE A 63 -2.63 -8.57 -8.79
N GLY A 64 -3.30 -8.17 -7.70
CA GLY A 64 -3.30 -6.80 -7.22
C GLY A 64 -1.89 -6.29 -6.89
N ILE A 65 -1.10 -7.06 -6.14
CA ILE A 65 0.28 -6.72 -5.79
C ILE A 65 1.19 -6.69 -7.03
N THR A 66 0.97 -7.57 -8.01
CA THR A 66 1.75 -7.55 -9.27
C THR A 66 1.46 -6.29 -10.09
N ILE A 67 0.19 -5.93 -10.24
CA ILE A 67 -0.21 -4.69 -10.93
C ILE A 67 0.36 -3.48 -10.18
N SER A 68 0.29 -3.50 -8.87
CA SER A 68 0.80 -2.45 -8.01
C SER A 68 2.31 -2.27 -8.11
N LEU A 69 3.07 -3.36 -8.23
CA LEU A 69 4.51 -3.30 -8.49
C LEU A 69 4.82 -2.56 -9.78
N LEU A 70 4.06 -2.81 -10.85
CA LEU A 70 4.22 -2.09 -12.12
C LEU A 70 3.94 -0.60 -11.95
N PHE A 71 2.86 -0.23 -11.26
CA PHE A 71 2.56 1.17 -10.95
C PHE A 71 3.66 1.81 -10.10
N ARG A 72 4.20 1.10 -9.11
CA ARG A 72 5.28 1.57 -8.25
C ARG A 72 6.56 1.87 -9.05
N ILE A 73 6.95 0.99 -9.97
CA ILE A 73 8.11 1.22 -10.86
C ILE A 73 7.87 2.47 -11.72
N ILE A 74 6.68 2.61 -12.31
CA ILE A 74 6.31 3.80 -13.09
C ILE A 74 6.38 5.06 -12.23
N LEU A 75 5.87 5.03 -11.00
CA LEU A 75 5.92 6.16 -10.07
C LEU A 75 7.35 6.53 -9.68
N ILE A 76 8.25 5.55 -9.47
CA ILE A 76 9.67 5.81 -9.19
C ILE A 76 10.30 6.54 -10.37
N ILE A 77 10.07 6.08 -11.60
CA ILE A 77 10.58 6.73 -12.81
C ILE A 77 10.01 8.14 -12.96
N LEU A 78 8.72 8.33 -12.62
CA LEU A 78 8.03 9.62 -12.69
C LEU A 78 8.11 10.41 -11.37
N SER A 79 8.96 10.04 -10.43
CA SER A 79 9.01 10.66 -9.09
C SER A 79 9.21 12.17 -9.12
N ASN A 80 10.01 12.69 -10.06
CA ASN A 80 10.18 14.13 -10.24
C ASN A 80 8.88 14.87 -10.59
N VAL A 81 7.96 14.20 -11.31
CA VAL A 81 6.60 14.70 -11.60
C VAL A 81 5.74 14.60 -10.37
N LEU A 82 5.76 13.42 -9.71
CA LEU A 82 5.00 13.16 -8.50
C LEU A 82 5.29 14.18 -7.39
N LEU A 83 6.57 14.51 -7.19
CA LEU A 83 6.99 15.50 -6.18
C LEU A 83 6.50 16.92 -6.49
N LYS A 84 6.33 17.27 -7.77
CA LYS A 84 5.84 18.59 -8.20
C LYS A 84 4.31 18.73 -8.10
N PHE A 85 3.57 17.64 -8.32
CA PHE A 85 2.11 17.66 -8.35
C PHE A 85 1.49 17.27 -7.01
N ILE A 86 1.33 18.27 -6.12
CA ILE A 86 0.70 18.13 -4.80
C ILE A 86 -0.70 17.47 -4.90
N LEU A 87 -1.44 17.72 -5.99
CA LEU A 87 -2.78 17.19 -6.19
C LEU A 87 -2.84 15.66 -6.18
N ILE A 88 -1.82 14.98 -6.73
CA ILE A 88 -1.78 13.50 -6.74
C ILE A 88 -1.79 12.96 -5.32
N ARG A 89 -0.97 13.53 -4.42
CA ARG A 89 -0.90 13.17 -3.00
C ARG A 89 -2.21 13.48 -2.26
N VAL A 90 -2.80 14.63 -2.55
CA VAL A 90 -4.08 15.04 -1.96
C VAL A 90 -5.20 14.08 -2.38
N PHE A 91 -5.31 13.76 -3.66
CA PHE A 91 -6.31 12.79 -4.13
C PHE A 91 -6.11 11.39 -3.54
N ALA A 92 -4.85 10.92 -3.43
CA ALA A 92 -4.55 9.63 -2.80
C ALA A 92 -4.98 9.60 -1.33
N GLY A 93 -4.68 10.66 -0.57
CA GLY A 93 -5.10 10.77 0.82
C GLY A 93 -6.62 10.77 1.00
N PHE A 94 -7.34 11.56 0.20
CA PHE A 94 -8.82 11.55 0.21
C PHE A 94 -9.40 10.20 -0.21
N TYR A 95 -8.79 9.53 -1.20
CA TYR A 95 -9.22 8.19 -1.61
C TYR A 95 -9.11 7.19 -0.46
N LEU A 96 -7.99 7.20 0.30
CA LEU A 96 -7.81 6.29 1.45
C LEU A 96 -8.85 6.56 2.54
N ILE A 97 -9.12 7.83 2.85
CA ILE A 97 -10.16 8.21 3.81
C ILE A 97 -11.55 7.75 3.31
N TYR A 98 -11.87 8.00 2.05
CA TYR A 98 -13.11 7.53 1.44
C TYR A 98 -13.24 6.01 1.52
N LEU A 99 -12.16 5.27 1.26
CA LEU A 99 -12.14 3.81 1.32
C LEU A 99 -12.47 3.29 2.73
N PHE A 100 -11.94 3.93 3.77
CA PHE A 100 -12.29 3.61 5.16
C PHE A 100 -13.78 3.81 5.42
N PHE A 101 -14.32 4.98 5.11
CA PHE A 101 -15.74 5.28 5.37
C PHE A 101 -16.66 4.38 4.54
N SER A 102 -16.32 4.13 3.28
CA SER A 102 -17.09 3.24 2.41
C SER A 102 -17.16 1.82 2.96
N ASN A 103 -16.04 1.27 3.45
CA ASN A 103 -16.03 -0.11 3.94
C ASN A 103 -16.59 -0.27 5.36
N VAL A 104 -16.40 0.73 6.23
CA VAL A 104 -16.87 0.62 7.62
C VAL A 104 -18.35 0.95 7.75
N PHE A 105 -18.86 1.92 6.97
CA PHE A 105 -20.22 2.42 7.14
C PHE A 105 -21.20 2.03 6.03
N LEU A 106 -20.74 1.81 4.78
CA LEU A 106 -21.64 1.53 3.65
C LEU A 106 -21.73 0.04 3.27
N ASN A 107 -20.71 -0.78 3.58
CA ASN A 107 -20.71 -2.19 3.16
C ASN A 107 -21.72 -3.07 3.90
N SER A 108 -22.27 -2.64 5.03
CA SER A 108 -23.35 -3.36 5.74
C SER A 108 -24.61 -3.54 4.88
N ASP A 109 -24.84 -2.66 3.91
CA ASP A 109 -26.09 -2.67 3.11
C ASP A 109 -25.91 -3.34 1.75
N ILE A 110 -24.67 -3.47 1.25
CA ILE A 110 -24.38 -4.01 -0.08
C ILE A 110 -24.27 -5.55 -0.06
N GLU A 111 -23.78 -6.14 1.04
CA GLU A 111 -23.71 -7.61 1.19
C GLU A 111 -25.08 -8.28 1.19
N ASN A 112 -26.12 -7.59 1.63
CA ASN A 112 -27.49 -8.14 1.67
C ASN A 112 -28.22 -8.10 0.32
N ALA A 113 -27.73 -7.36 -0.67
CA ALA A 113 -28.38 -7.19 -1.97
C ALA A 113 -27.84 -8.11 -3.08
N GLU A 114 -26.69 -8.77 -2.89
CA GLU A 114 -25.97 -9.47 -3.96
C GLU A 114 -25.88 -11.01 -3.80
N ASN A 115 -26.68 -11.65 -2.96
CA ASN A 115 -26.75 -13.11 -2.79
C ASN A 115 -27.37 -13.82 -4.01
N GLY A 116 -26.76 -13.66 -5.19
CA GLY A 116 -27.12 -14.37 -6.42
C GLY A 116 -25.92 -15.14 -6.98
N THR A 117 -26.11 -16.44 -7.18
CA THR A 117 -25.13 -17.41 -7.72
C THR A 117 -24.82 -17.24 -9.22
N ASP A 118 -24.68 -16.02 -9.71
CA ASP A 118 -24.38 -15.77 -11.12
C ASP A 118 -22.86 -15.61 -11.31
N ASN A 119 -22.26 -16.49 -12.15
CA ASN A 119 -20.80 -16.48 -12.41
C ASN A 119 -20.27 -15.12 -12.91
N ASN A 120 -21.08 -14.33 -13.60
CA ASN A 120 -20.73 -13.00 -14.04
C ASN A 120 -20.56 -12.01 -12.85
N LYS A 121 -21.38 -12.16 -11.81
CA LYS A 121 -21.29 -11.31 -10.60
C LYS A 121 -20.01 -11.61 -9.81
N ASN A 122 -19.64 -12.90 -9.70
CA ASN A 122 -18.40 -13.30 -9.01
C ASN A 122 -17.15 -12.78 -9.70
N ASN A 123 -17.11 -12.79 -11.03
CA ASN A 123 -16.00 -12.22 -11.80
C ASN A 123 -15.92 -10.70 -11.64
N PHE A 124 -17.04 -10.01 -11.63
CA PHE A 124 -17.08 -8.56 -11.42
C PHE A 124 -16.61 -8.18 -10.00
N ARG A 125 -17.06 -8.92 -8.97
CA ARG A 125 -16.63 -8.75 -7.58
C ARG A 125 -15.12 -8.95 -7.42
N PHE A 126 -14.59 -10.02 -8.06
CA PHE A 126 -13.17 -10.28 -8.07
C PHE A 126 -12.35 -9.14 -8.73
N LEU A 127 -12.76 -8.68 -9.92
CA LEU A 127 -12.10 -7.57 -10.61
C LEU A 127 -12.16 -6.26 -9.81
N ARG A 128 -13.29 -5.99 -9.16
CA ARG A 128 -13.45 -4.85 -8.25
C ARG A 128 -12.45 -4.92 -7.10
N VAL A 129 -12.30 -6.07 -6.46
CA VAL A 129 -11.33 -6.25 -5.37
C VAL A 129 -9.91 -6.07 -5.86
N VAL A 130 -9.54 -6.65 -7.02
CA VAL A 130 -8.21 -6.47 -7.62
C VAL A 130 -7.93 -5.01 -7.91
N ALA A 131 -8.89 -4.29 -8.48
CA ALA A 131 -8.76 -2.85 -8.75
C ALA A 131 -8.58 -2.05 -7.44
N LEU A 132 -9.40 -2.33 -6.41
CA LEU A 132 -9.28 -1.69 -5.10
C LEU A 132 -7.90 -1.94 -4.48
N LEU A 133 -7.41 -3.18 -4.51
CA LEU A 133 -6.07 -3.54 -4.04
C LEU A 133 -4.98 -2.74 -4.75
N SER A 134 -5.03 -2.71 -6.09
CA SER A 134 -4.02 -2.04 -6.90
C SER A 134 -4.01 -0.52 -6.67
N ILE A 135 -5.19 0.11 -6.58
CA ILE A 135 -5.30 1.56 -6.35
C ILE A 135 -4.92 1.92 -4.91
N THR A 136 -5.28 1.07 -3.94
CA THR A 136 -4.93 1.30 -2.53
C THR A 136 -3.43 1.19 -2.31
N ASP A 137 -2.78 0.16 -2.86
CA ASP A 137 -1.32 0.03 -2.77
C ASP A 137 -0.59 1.13 -3.56
N PHE A 138 -1.14 1.56 -4.70
CA PHE A 138 -0.67 2.75 -5.40
C PHE A 138 -0.70 3.99 -4.50
N ALA A 139 -1.80 4.22 -3.78
CA ALA A 139 -1.92 5.35 -2.86
C ALA A 139 -0.91 5.29 -1.70
N PHE A 140 -0.68 4.11 -1.12
CA PHE A 140 0.37 3.88 -0.13
C PHE A 140 1.78 4.10 -0.70
N SER A 141 2.00 3.68 -1.95
CA SER A 141 3.30 3.80 -2.62
C SER A 141 3.75 5.25 -2.81
N ILE A 142 2.82 6.22 -2.87
CA ILE A 142 3.16 7.64 -3.01
C ILE A 142 3.99 8.14 -1.82
N ASP A 143 3.65 7.75 -0.59
CA ASP A 143 4.39 8.15 0.62
C ASP A 143 5.77 7.47 0.67
N SER A 144 5.84 6.17 0.41
CA SER A 144 7.10 5.41 0.43
C SER A 144 8.09 5.87 -0.64
N ILE A 145 7.62 6.14 -1.87
CA ILE A 145 8.47 6.63 -2.96
C ILE A 145 8.97 8.04 -2.67
N THR A 146 8.12 8.91 -2.12
CA THR A 146 8.53 10.28 -1.72
C THR A 146 9.68 10.21 -0.72
N THR A 147 9.58 9.32 0.27
CA THR A 147 10.63 9.12 1.28
C THR A 147 11.89 8.47 0.68
N ALA A 148 11.74 7.46 -0.17
CA ALA A 148 12.86 6.78 -0.82
C ALA A 148 13.68 7.71 -1.71
N VAL A 149 13.04 8.58 -2.50
CA VAL A 149 13.68 9.58 -3.35
C VAL A 149 14.37 10.68 -2.51
N ALA A 150 13.88 10.95 -1.30
CA ALA A 150 14.57 11.87 -0.38
C ALA A 150 15.86 11.28 0.22
N ILE A 151 15.97 9.94 0.27
CA ILE A 151 17.15 9.23 0.80
C ILE A 151 18.20 8.99 -0.28
N SER A 152 17.77 8.69 -1.50
CA SER A 152 18.67 8.36 -2.62
C SER A 152 18.16 8.94 -3.93
N ASP A 153 19.08 9.50 -4.73
CA ASP A 153 18.81 9.93 -6.10
C ASP A 153 18.95 8.78 -7.12
N GLN A 154 19.39 7.61 -6.67
CA GLN A 154 19.69 6.46 -7.54
C GLN A 154 18.43 5.60 -7.77
N TYR A 155 17.78 5.78 -8.90
CA TYR A 155 16.55 5.03 -9.24
C TYR A 155 16.71 3.52 -9.18
N ILE A 156 17.86 2.98 -9.57
CA ILE A 156 18.13 1.54 -9.54
C ILE A 156 18.04 1.02 -8.11
N LEU A 157 18.66 1.68 -7.13
CA LEU A 157 18.61 1.26 -5.73
C LEU A 157 17.18 1.35 -5.17
N ILE A 158 16.43 2.41 -5.50
CA ILE A 158 15.03 2.57 -5.09
C ILE A 158 14.18 1.46 -5.68
N ILE A 159 14.34 1.12 -6.97
CA ILE A 159 13.61 0.03 -7.63
C ILE A 159 13.92 -1.32 -6.98
N PHE A 160 15.20 -1.62 -6.70
CA PHE A 160 15.57 -2.86 -6.00
C PHE A 160 14.96 -2.93 -4.60
N GLY A 161 15.01 -1.84 -3.83
CA GLY A 161 14.36 -1.73 -2.53
C GLY A 161 12.86 -2.00 -2.64
N ALA A 162 12.19 -1.34 -3.59
CA ALA A 162 10.76 -1.50 -3.84
C ALA A 162 10.38 -2.94 -4.24
N VAL A 163 11.16 -3.59 -5.11
CA VAL A 163 10.92 -4.99 -5.50
C VAL A 163 11.02 -5.92 -4.29
N ILE A 164 12.07 -5.77 -3.48
CA ILE A 164 12.25 -6.58 -2.26
C ILE A 164 11.10 -6.31 -1.28
N GLY A 165 10.70 -5.04 -1.08
CA GLY A 165 9.58 -4.67 -0.23
C GLY A 165 8.26 -5.27 -0.69
N VAL A 166 7.97 -5.25 -2.00
CA VAL A 166 6.77 -5.86 -2.56
C VAL A 166 6.77 -7.38 -2.41
N LEU A 167 7.93 -8.04 -2.56
CA LEU A 167 8.04 -9.47 -2.27
C LEU A 167 7.74 -9.75 -0.79
N ALA A 168 8.30 -8.98 0.12
CA ALA A 168 8.00 -9.08 1.54
C ALA A 168 6.51 -8.84 1.85
N LEU A 169 5.91 -7.79 1.26
CA LEU A 169 4.48 -7.51 1.33
C LEU A 169 3.65 -8.72 0.89
N ARG A 170 4.04 -9.38 -0.19
CA ARG A 170 3.34 -10.56 -0.71
C ARG A 170 3.35 -11.72 0.29
N PHE A 171 4.49 -11.99 0.93
CA PHE A 171 4.58 -13.04 1.95
C PHE A 171 3.81 -12.65 3.21
N THR A 172 3.97 -11.43 3.67
CA THR A 172 3.33 -10.91 4.89
C THR A 172 1.81 -10.86 4.75
N SER A 173 1.30 -10.39 3.61
CA SER A 173 -0.16 -10.35 3.36
C SER A 173 -0.79 -11.74 3.36
N GLY A 174 -0.09 -12.78 2.88
CA GLY A 174 -0.53 -14.17 2.97
C GLY A 174 -0.64 -14.70 4.42
N ILE A 175 0.22 -14.22 5.32
CA ILE A 175 0.12 -14.51 6.76
C ILE A 175 -1.11 -13.79 7.34
N PHE A 176 -1.30 -12.53 7.02
CA PHE A 176 -2.44 -11.76 7.51
C PHE A 176 -3.79 -12.27 7.02
N LEU A 177 -3.88 -12.86 5.81
CA LEU A 177 -5.10 -13.55 5.38
C LEU A 177 -5.53 -14.64 6.38
N LYS A 178 -4.58 -15.44 6.86
CA LYS A 178 -4.87 -16.49 7.86
C LYS A 178 -5.23 -15.89 9.21
N LEU A 179 -4.59 -14.78 9.60
CA LEU A 179 -4.88 -14.10 10.86
C LEU A 179 -6.24 -13.41 10.86
N LEU A 180 -6.69 -12.90 9.71
CA LEU A 180 -8.02 -12.32 9.54
C LEU A 180 -9.14 -13.35 9.75
N ASP A 181 -8.89 -14.64 9.45
CA ASP A 181 -9.84 -15.72 9.72
C ASP A 181 -9.86 -16.15 11.21
N ILE A 182 -8.85 -15.72 11.99
CA ILE A 182 -8.72 -16.05 13.42
C ILE A 182 -9.18 -14.88 14.30
N PHE A 183 -8.89 -13.65 13.90
CA PHE A 183 -9.14 -12.45 14.70
C PHE A 183 -10.17 -11.55 14.04
N SER A 184 -11.39 -11.53 14.56
CA SER A 184 -12.54 -10.80 13.98
C SER A 184 -12.34 -9.27 13.93
N ARG A 185 -11.55 -8.69 14.85
CA ARG A 185 -11.29 -7.25 14.88
C ARG A 185 -10.13 -6.80 13.98
N LEU A 186 -9.33 -7.77 13.48
CA LEU A 186 -8.15 -7.45 12.68
C LEU A 186 -8.51 -6.79 11.34
N GLU A 187 -9.66 -7.15 10.77
CA GLU A 187 -10.20 -6.51 9.57
C GLU A 187 -10.46 -5.01 9.80
N THR A 188 -11.17 -4.69 10.88
CA THR A 188 -11.45 -3.28 11.25
C THR A 188 -10.15 -2.54 11.54
N ALA A 189 -9.17 -3.18 12.18
CA ALA A 189 -7.84 -2.59 12.40
C ALA A 189 -7.12 -2.28 11.08
N GLY A 190 -7.26 -3.13 10.05
CA GLY A 190 -6.75 -2.87 8.71
C GLY A 190 -7.37 -1.62 8.07
N TYR A 191 -8.69 -1.46 8.17
CA TYR A 191 -9.35 -0.24 7.67
C TYR A 191 -8.96 1.01 8.48
N VAL A 192 -8.79 0.89 9.79
CA VAL A 192 -8.28 1.99 10.63
C VAL A 192 -6.86 2.39 10.21
N ALA A 193 -6.00 1.42 9.87
CA ALA A 193 -4.68 1.72 9.34
C ALA A 193 -4.76 2.51 8.02
N ILE A 194 -5.65 2.15 7.09
CA ILE A 194 -5.92 2.91 5.85
C ILE A 194 -6.29 4.36 6.17
N LEU A 195 -7.16 4.58 7.16
CA LEU A 195 -7.56 5.92 7.58
C LEU A 195 -6.38 6.73 8.12
N ILE A 196 -5.58 6.12 9.00
CA ILE A 196 -4.41 6.78 9.62
C ILE A 196 -3.40 7.20 8.53
N VAL A 197 -3.09 6.31 7.57
CA VAL A 197 -2.18 6.61 6.46
C VAL A 197 -2.76 7.69 5.54
N GLY A 198 -4.06 7.65 5.26
CA GLY A 198 -4.73 8.70 4.47
C GLY A 198 -4.64 10.07 5.14
N ILE A 199 -4.87 10.15 6.44
CA ILE A 199 -4.71 11.39 7.23
C ILE A 199 -3.25 11.85 7.23
N LYS A 200 -2.29 10.95 7.48
CA LYS A 200 -0.85 11.23 7.42
C LYS A 200 -0.47 11.86 6.08
N LEU A 201 -0.89 11.23 4.98
CA LEU A 201 -0.57 11.70 3.63
C LEU A 201 -1.13 13.10 3.36
N LEU A 202 -2.35 13.40 3.82
CA LEU A 202 -2.93 14.74 3.69
C LEU A 202 -2.20 15.75 4.56
N LEU A 203 -1.91 15.44 5.81
CA LEU A 203 -1.20 16.33 6.71
C LEU A 203 0.20 16.67 6.18
N ASN A 204 0.98 15.67 5.78
CA ASN A 204 2.31 15.88 5.22
C ASN A 204 2.29 16.64 3.89
N THR A 205 1.15 16.60 3.17
CA THR A 205 1.02 17.27 1.88
C THR A 205 0.53 18.71 2.00
N LEU A 206 -0.41 18.98 2.90
CA LEU A 206 -1.06 20.28 3.03
C LEU A 206 -0.32 21.20 4.00
N ILE A 207 0.34 20.63 5.00
CA ILE A 207 1.03 21.37 6.06
C ILE A 207 2.52 21.21 5.83
N LYS A 208 3.17 22.27 5.31
CA LYS A 208 4.60 22.28 4.94
C LYS A 208 5.56 21.99 6.11
N GLU A 209 5.14 22.25 7.33
CA GLU A 209 5.83 21.84 8.54
C GLU A 209 5.05 20.68 9.13
N SER A 210 5.64 19.49 9.17
CA SER A 210 5.03 18.32 9.79
C SER A 210 4.79 18.61 11.26
N ILE A 211 3.53 18.96 11.60
CA ILE A 211 3.10 19.28 12.98
C ILE A 211 3.30 18.08 13.90
N LEU A 212 3.19 16.88 13.33
CA LEU A 212 3.35 15.62 14.03
C LEU A 212 4.48 14.80 13.40
N PRO A 213 5.51 14.44 14.17
CA PRO A 213 6.51 13.49 13.71
C PRO A 213 5.89 12.15 13.29
N ASP A 214 6.46 11.49 12.29
CA ASP A 214 5.94 10.25 11.71
C ASP A 214 5.75 9.12 12.72
N TYR A 215 6.53 9.07 13.80
CA TYR A 215 6.42 8.04 14.82
C TYR A 215 5.05 8.04 15.55
N TYR A 216 4.34 9.17 15.65
CA TYR A 216 2.98 9.18 16.21
C TYR A 216 2.00 8.35 15.37
N PHE A 217 2.10 8.43 14.05
CA PHE A 217 1.26 7.64 13.15
C PHE A 217 1.56 6.15 13.28
N TYR A 218 2.84 5.78 13.39
CA TYR A 218 3.24 4.37 13.60
C TYR A 218 2.75 3.84 14.95
N PHE A 219 2.77 4.66 16.02
CA PHE A 219 2.19 4.28 17.31
C PHE A 219 0.67 4.08 17.22
N LEU A 220 -0.04 4.93 16.49
CA LEU A 220 -1.49 4.77 16.29
C LEU A 220 -1.82 3.49 15.53
N ILE A 221 -1.07 3.18 14.49
CA ILE A 221 -1.21 1.94 13.71
C ILE A 221 -0.92 0.72 14.60
N LEU A 222 0.19 0.75 15.34
CA LEU A 222 0.55 -0.33 16.28
C LEU A 222 -0.57 -0.55 17.31
N PHE A 223 -1.11 0.51 17.89
CA PHE A 223 -2.22 0.42 18.83
C PHE A 223 -3.48 -0.17 18.20
N ALA A 224 -3.81 0.25 16.95
CA ALA A 224 -4.93 -0.31 16.21
C ALA A 224 -4.75 -1.83 16.00
N PHE A 225 -3.54 -2.30 15.70
CA PHE A 225 -3.27 -3.73 15.53
C PHE A 225 -3.31 -4.51 16.86
N ILE A 226 -2.75 -3.97 17.95
CA ILE A 226 -2.87 -4.58 19.29
C ILE A 226 -4.36 -4.77 19.62
N TRP A 227 -5.18 -3.75 19.36
CA TRP A 227 -6.63 -3.85 19.53
C TRP A 227 -7.25 -4.89 18.57
N GLY A 228 -6.79 -4.96 17.32
CA GLY A 228 -7.22 -5.92 16.31
C GLY A 228 -6.99 -7.38 16.74
N PHE A 229 -5.87 -7.67 17.37
CA PHE A 229 -5.52 -8.99 17.92
C PHE A 229 -6.22 -9.33 19.23
N SER A 230 -6.96 -8.41 19.84
CA SER A 230 -7.57 -8.61 21.18
C SER A 230 -8.74 -9.58 21.19
N LYS A 231 -9.40 -9.85 20.04
CA LYS A 231 -10.59 -10.70 19.96
C LYS A 231 -10.40 -11.83 18.95
N LYS A 232 -10.23 -13.03 19.48
CA LYS A 232 -10.18 -14.26 18.69
C LYS A 232 -11.60 -14.74 18.35
N GLU A 233 -11.81 -15.15 17.10
CA GLU A 233 -13.07 -15.76 16.68
C GLU A 233 -13.18 -17.16 17.30
N SER A 234 -14.21 -17.38 18.12
CA SER A 234 -14.52 -18.71 18.64
C SER A 234 -15.11 -19.50 17.48
N LYS A 235 -14.36 -20.46 16.93
CA LYS A 235 -14.94 -21.46 16.04
C LYS A 235 -15.92 -22.30 16.87
N THR A 236 -17.21 -22.01 16.77
CA THR A 236 -18.30 -22.91 17.14
C THR A 236 -18.43 -23.97 16.08
#